data_97d48e3122009ec6bdb6da0a75074ebf
#
_entry.id   97d48e3122009ec6bdb6da0a75074ebf
#
_cell.length_a   1.000
_cell.length_b   1.000
_cell.length_c   1.000
_cell.angle_alpha   90.00
_cell.angle_beta   90.00
_cell.angle_gamma   90.00
#
_symmetry.space_group_name_H-M   'P 1'
#
loop_
_entity.id
_entity.type
_entity.pdbx_description
1 polymer ?
#
loop_
_entity_poly.entity_id
_entity_poly.type
_entity_poly.pdbx_seq_one_letter_code
_entity_poly.pdbx_strand_id
1 'polypeptide(L)'
;MDEPAPVRGDVHLAPADWSDRLADETRRGLQDDPPWIPPVWFYDEAGSKLFDEITRLPEYYPTEAERSILRDRCDLIASLTGAGTLIELGSGTSEKTMLLIDALHRAGTLWRGSP
;
A
#
# COMPACT_ATOMS: atom_id res chain seq x y z
N MET A 1 23.38 8.65 17.08
CA MET A 1 22.30 7.72 16.64
C MET A 1 21.05 8.58 16.56
N ASP A 2 20.60 8.89 15.35
CA ASP A 2 19.43 9.75 15.18
C ASP A 2 18.19 8.97 15.59
N GLU A 3 17.46 9.52 16.54
CA GLU A 3 16.15 9.00 16.93
C GLU A 3 15.20 9.15 15.73
N PRO A 4 14.46 8.10 15.32
CA PRO A 4 13.54 8.21 14.20
C PRO A 4 12.50 9.29 14.49
N ALA A 5 12.24 10.15 13.51
CA ALA A 5 11.22 11.18 13.63
C ALA A 5 9.88 10.55 14.08
N PRO A 6 9.13 11.20 14.97
CA PRO A 6 7.89 10.64 15.47
C PRO A 6 6.88 10.47 14.32
N VAL A 7 6.33 9.25 14.23
CA VAL A 7 5.24 8.97 13.27
C VAL A 7 4.01 9.76 13.74
N ARG A 8 3.55 10.67 12.87
CA ARG A 8 2.30 11.38 13.09
C ARG A 8 1.18 10.68 12.34
N GLY A 9 0.09 10.39 13.03
CA GLY A 9 -1.10 9.81 12.42
C GLY A 9 -2.34 10.61 12.80
N ASP A 10 -3.08 11.07 11.80
CA ASP A 10 -4.38 11.70 11.99
C ASP A 10 -5.46 10.70 11.57
N VAL A 11 -6.34 10.33 12.50
CA VAL A 11 -7.44 9.41 12.26
C VAL A 11 -8.71 10.22 12.03
N HIS A 12 -9.24 10.20 10.82
CA HIS A 12 -10.44 10.95 10.42
C HIS A 12 -11.73 10.13 10.45
N LEU A 13 -11.64 8.81 10.64
CA LEU A 13 -12.77 7.89 10.74
C LEU A 13 -12.74 7.16 12.07
N ALA A 14 -13.81 7.25 12.84
CA ALA A 14 -13.94 6.48 14.07
C ALA A 14 -14.19 5.00 13.77
N PRO A 15 -13.76 4.06 14.63
CA PRO A 15 -14.04 2.63 14.45
C PRO A 15 -15.53 2.31 14.28
N ALA A 16 -16.41 3.06 14.95
CA ALA A 16 -17.86 2.91 14.81
C ALA A 16 -18.36 3.22 13.40
N ASP A 17 -17.79 4.24 12.74
CA ASP A 17 -18.17 4.61 11.36
C ASP A 17 -17.90 3.48 10.38
N TRP A 18 -16.81 2.74 10.57
CA TRP A 18 -16.46 1.56 9.78
C TRP A 18 -17.44 0.39 9.99
N SER A 19 -17.80 0.12 11.26
CA SER A 19 -18.78 -0.93 11.60
C SER A 19 -20.13 -0.65 10.99
N ASP A 20 -20.63 0.56 11.12
CA ASP A 20 -21.95 0.96 10.60
C ASP A 20 -21.95 0.91 9.07
N ARG A 21 -20.89 1.40 8.44
CA ARG A 21 -20.72 1.33 6.99
C ARG A 21 -20.67 -0.12 6.48
N LEU A 22 -19.90 -1.00 7.13
CA LEU A 22 -19.85 -2.42 6.79
C LEU A 22 -21.24 -3.06 6.87
N ALA A 23 -21.97 -2.83 7.97
CA ALA A 23 -23.29 -3.39 8.17
C ALA A 23 -24.28 -2.91 7.09
N ASP A 24 -24.27 -1.63 6.76
CA ASP A 24 -25.17 -1.04 5.78
C ASP A 24 -24.85 -1.50 4.35
N GLU A 25 -23.58 -1.50 3.95
CA GLU A 25 -23.17 -1.95 2.63
C GLU A 25 -23.42 -3.44 2.45
N THR A 26 -23.17 -4.26 3.47
CA THR A 26 -23.45 -5.70 3.45
C THR A 26 -24.95 -5.97 3.32
N ARG A 27 -25.77 -5.30 4.14
CA ARG A 27 -27.22 -5.47 4.08
C ARG A 27 -27.77 -5.09 2.71
N ARG A 28 -27.30 -3.99 2.15
CA ARG A 28 -27.72 -3.53 0.82
C ARG A 28 -27.31 -4.51 -0.26
N GLY A 29 -26.04 -4.90 -0.29
CA GLY A 29 -25.53 -5.77 -1.34
C GLY A 29 -26.12 -7.18 -1.30
N LEU A 30 -26.43 -7.74 -0.10
CA LEU A 30 -27.07 -9.05 0.01
C LEU A 30 -28.57 -9.03 -0.35
N GLN A 31 -29.19 -7.87 -0.42
CA GLN A 31 -30.59 -7.71 -0.86
C GLN A 31 -30.73 -7.50 -2.37
N ASP A 32 -29.62 -7.26 -3.07
CA ASP A 32 -29.60 -7.12 -4.52
C ASP A 32 -29.68 -8.47 -5.25
N ASP A 33 -30.04 -8.41 -6.53
CA ASP A 33 -30.06 -9.57 -7.42
C ASP A 33 -29.19 -9.28 -8.67
N PRO A 34 -28.02 -9.91 -8.85
CA PRO A 34 -27.39 -10.88 -7.95
C PRO A 34 -26.80 -10.21 -6.68
N PRO A 35 -26.71 -10.96 -5.57
CA PRO A 35 -26.12 -10.42 -4.35
C PRO A 35 -24.62 -10.12 -4.51
N TRP A 36 -24.14 -9.06 -3.86
CA TRP A 36 -22.75 -8.62 -3.92
C TRP A 36 -22.27 -8.11 -2.58
N ILE A 37 -20.94 -8.05 -2.41
CA ILE A 37 -20.27 -7.40 -1.28
C ILE A 37 -19.12 -6.55 -1.84
N PRO A 38 -18.96 -5.30 -1.39
CA PRO A 38 -17.84 -4.46 -1.82
C PRO A 38 -16.48 -5.10 -1.50
N PRO A 39 -15.55 -5.15 -2.47
CA PRO A 39 -14.23 -5.76 -2.25
C PRO A 39 -13.41 -5.14 -1.12
N VAL A 40 -13.67 -3.89 -0.75
CA VAL A 40 -12.96 -3.21 0.36
C VAL A 40 -13.07 -3.99 1.68
N TRP A 41 -14.13 -4.77 1.88
CA TRP A 41 -14.35 -5.57 3.09
C TRP A 41 -13.59 -6.90 3.11
N PHE A 42 -12.90 -7.26 2.03
CA PHE A 42 -12.06 -8.45 1.96
C PHE A 42 -10.63 -8.24 2.51
N TYR A 43 -10.28 -7.01 2.85
CA TYR A 43 -8.94 -6.62 3.30
C TYR A 43 -8.85 -6.43 4.82
N ASP A 44 -9.55 -7.27 5.60
CA ASP A 44 -9.27 -7.44 7.01
C ASP A 44 -7.93 -8.16 7.22
N GLU A 45 -7.54 -8.43 8.45
CA GLU A 45 -6.27 -9.09 8.74
C GLU A 45 -6.15 -10.46 8.04
N ALA A 46 -7.22 -11.26 8.07
CA ALA A 46 -7.24 -12.58 7.44
C ALA A 46 -7.22 -12.47 5.91
N GLY A 47 -8.03 -11.59 5.34
CA GLY A 47 -8.08 -11.36 3.90
C GLY A 47 -6.78 -10.80 3.35
N SER A 48 -6.11 -9.93 4.09
CA SER A 48 -4.79 -9.40 3.71
C SER A 48 -3.73 -10.50 3.68
N LYS A 49 -3.73 -11.40 4.67
CA LYS A 49 -2.82 -12.57 4.67
C LYS A 49 -3.09 -13.52 3.50
N LEU A 50 -4.37 -13.78 3.20
CA LEU A 50 -4.75 -14.60 2.04
C LEU A 50 -4.33 -13.93 0.72
N PHE A 51 -4.47 -12.63 0.60
CA PHE A 51 -4.00 -11.91 -0.56
C PHE A 51 -2.48 -12.02 -0.73
N ASP A 52 -1.71 -11.89 0.35
CA ASP A 52 -0.25 -12.11 0.31
C ASP A 52 0.11 -13.51 -0.18
N GLU A 53 -0.66 -14.53 0.19
CA GLU A 53 -0.46 -15.89 -0.33
C GLU A 53 -0.78 -15.98 -1.84
N ILE A 54 -1.87 -15.33 -2.28
CA ILE A 54 -2.24 -15.25 -3.71
C ILE A 54 -1.10 -14.62 -4.52
N THR A 55 -0.45 -13.58 -4.03
CA THR A 55 0.64 -12.89 -4.74
C THR A 55 1.87 -13.78 -4.98
N ARG A 56 1.97 -14.92 -4.30
CA ARG A 56 3.05 -15.92 -4.45
C ARG A 56 2.70 -17.04 -5.41
N LEU A 57 1.45 -17.11 -5.87
CA LEU A 57 1.02 -18.12 -6.85
C LEU A 57 1.59 -17.78 -8.23
N PRO A 58 2.08 -18.79 -9.00
CA PRO A 58 2.57 -18.57 -10.35
C PRO A 58 1.53 -17.96 -11.28
N GLU A 59 0.25 -18.27 -11.08
CA GLU A 59 -0.87 -17.75 -11.86
C GLU A 59 -1.13 -16.25 -11.61
N TYR A 60 -0.76 -15.75 -10.43
CA TYR A 60 -0.89 -14.34 -10.08
C TYR A 60 0.42 -13.59 -10.35
N TYR A 61 0.73 -13.41 -11.63
CA TYR A 61 1.98 -12.78 -12.08
C TYR A 61 2.11 -11.25 -11.83
N PRO A 62 1.02 -10.44 -11.65
CA PRO A 62 1.16 -8.98 -11.64
C PRO A 62 2.10 -8.45 -10.56
N THR A 63 2.05 -9.00 -9.34
CA THR A 63 2.91 -8.56 -8.23
C THR A 63 4.40 -8.80 -8.53
N GLU A 64 4.75 -9.97 -9.06
CA GLU A 64 6.15 -10.27 -9.38
C GLU A 64 6.63 -9.50 -10.62
N ALA A 65 5.76 -9.31 -11.61
CA ALA A 65 6.05 -8.47 -12.76
C ALA A 65 6.34 -7.02 -12.35
N GLU A 66 5.51 -6.44 -11.48
CA GLU A 66 5.73 -5.09 -10.94
C GLU A 66 7.04 -5.01 -10.14
N ARG A 67 7.31 -6.00 -9.29
CA ARG A 67 8.55 -6.06 -8.52
C ARG A 67 9.78 -6.13 -9.44
N SER A 68 9.73 -6.92 -10.49
CA SER A 68 10.79 -7.02 -11.50
C SER A 68 11.02 -5.67 -12.20
N ILE A 69 9.94 -5.02 -12.65
CA ILE A 69 10.02 -3.71 -13.28
C ILE A 69 10.65 -2.68 -12.33
N LEU A 70 10.24 -2.67 -11.06
CA LEU A 70 10.82 -1.75 -10.09
C LEU A 70 12.30 -2.03 -9.84
N ARG A 71 12.72 -3.29 -9.70
CA ARG A 71 14.13 -3.64 -9.56
C ARG A 71 14.97 -3.14 -10.75
N ASP A 72 14.44 -3.26 -11.95
CA ASP A 72 15.15 -2.89 -13.17
C ASP A 72 15.12 -1.38 -13.44
N ARG A 73 14.12 -0.66 -12.96
CA ARG A 73 13.83 0.72 -13.36
C ARG A 73 13.84 1.75 -12.23
N CYS A 74 13.92 1.34 -10.96
CA CYS A 74 13.82 2.29 -9.86
C CYS A 74 14.93 3.36 -9.89
N ASP A 75 16.16 3.03 -10.30
CA ASP A 75 17.23 4.01 -10.44
C ASP A 75 16.94 5.02 -11.56
N LEU A 76 16.38 4.56 -12.67
CA LEU A 76 15.93 5.44 -13.75
C LEU A 76 14.79 6.35 -13.28
N ILE A 77 13.80 5.79 -12.57
CA ILE A 77 12.69 6.56 -12.01
C ILE A 77 13.21 7.64 -11.06
N ALA A 78 14.11 7.28 -10.14
CA ALA A 78 14.73 8.23 -9.22
C ALA A 78 15.49 9.35 -9.97
N SER A 79 16.25 8.99 -10.99
CA SER A 79 17.02 9.93 -11.80
C SER A 79 16.13 10.88 -12.61
N LEU A 80 15.06 10.35 -13.24
CA LEU A 80 14.15 11.16 -14.06
C LEU A 80 13.26 12.07 -13.23
N THR A 81 12.82 11.62 -12.07
CA THR A 81 11.93 12.42 -11.22
C THR A 81 12.67 13.40 -10.34
N GLY A 82 13.90 13.09 -9.92
CA GLY A 82 14.62 13.87 -8.91
C GLY A 82 13.83 14.04 -7.62
N ALA A 83 12.92 13.10 -7.31
CA ALA A 83 11.98 13.24 -6.21
C ALA A 83 12.69 13.31 -4.86
N GLY A 84 12.32 14.29 -4.05
CA GLY A 84 12.79 14.44 -2.68
C GLY A 84 11.84 13.83 -1.64
N THR A 85 10.62 13.50 -2.06
CA THR A 85 9.57 12.96 -1.18
C THR A 85 8.85 11.83 -1.89
N LEU A 86 8.56 10.76 -1.17
CA LEU A 86 7.73 9.64 -1.61
C LEU A 86 6.44 9.62 -0.79
N ILE A 87 5.31 9.55 -1.47
CA ILE A 87 3.99 9.41 -0.85
C ILE A 87 3.36 8.10 -1.34
N GLU A 88 2.88 7.29 -0.42
CA GLU A 88 2.27 6.01 -0.70
C GLU A 88 0.86 5.94 -0.10
N LEU A 89 -0.09 5.46 -0.90
CA LEU A 89 -1.45 5.19 -0.46
C LEU A 89 -1.60 3.70 -0.15
N GLY A 90 -1.56 3.35 1.14
CA GLY A 90 -1.64 1.97 1.58
C GLY A 90 -0.32 1.21 1.38
N SER A 91 0.50 1.17 2.41
CA SER A 91 1.87 0.62 2.32
C SER A 91 1.95 -0.91 2.13
N GLY A 92 0.90 -1.65 2.49
CA GLY A 92 0.95 -3.11 2.47
C GLY A 92 2.19 -3.64 3.21
N THR A 93 2.96 -4.51 2.56
CA THR A 93 4.23 -5.03 3.09
C THR A 93 5.41 -4.08 2.87
N SER A 94 5.21 -2.97 2.17
CA SER A 94 6.22 -1.95 1.85
C SER A 94 7.45 -2.44 1.07
N GLU A 95 7.50 -3.70 0.64
CA GLU A 95 8.66 -4.25 -0.09
C GLU A 95 8.98 -3.47 -1.38
N LYS A 96 7.94 -3.13 -2.15
CA LYS A 96 8.10 -2.37 -3.41
C LYS A 96 8.51 -0.94 -3.15
N THR A 97 7.95 -0.34 -2.11
CA THR A 97 8.28 1.02 -1.67
C THR A 97 9.73 1.15 -1.27
N MET A 98 10.29 0.14 -0.59
CA MET A 98 11.70 0.12 -0.20
C MET A 98 12.63 0.18 -1.41
N LEU A 99 12.29 -0.46 -2.54
CA LEU A 99 13.08 -0.37 -3.77
C LEU A 99 13.19 1.08 -4.28
N LEU A 100 12.09 1.83 -4.22
CA LEU A 100 12.07 3.25 -4.61
C LEU A 100 12.81 4.14 -3.61
N ILE A 101 12.63 3.91 -2.32
CA ILE A 101 13.34 4.63 -1.25
C ILE A 101 14.85 4.45 -1.42
N ASP A 102 15.32 3.22 -1.61
CA ASP A 102 16.74 2.92 -1.80
C ASP A 102 17.29 3.58 -3.06
N ALA A 103 16.52 3.61 -4.15
CA ALA A 103 16.92 4.28 -5.38
C ALA A 103 17.03 5.80 -5.21
N LEU A 104 16.08 6.42 -4.52
CA LEU A 104 16.11 7.85 -4.21
C LEU A 104 17.26 8.21 -3.28
N HIS A 105 17.60 7.32 -2.33
CA HIS A 105 18.78 7.48 -1.48
C HIS A 105 20.08 7.41 -2.29
N ARG A 106 20.20 6.45 -3.21
CA ARG A 106 21.38 6.35 -4.09
C ARG A 106 21.51 7.57 -5.01
N ALA A 107 20.38 8.09 -5.49
CA ALA A 107 20.35 9.30 -6.29
C ALA A 107 20.68 10.56 -5.48
N GLY A 108 20.66 10.50 -4.15
CA GLY A 108 20.91 11.63 -3.26
C GLY A 108 19.82 12.70 -3.26
N THR A 109 18.63 12.39 -3.78
CA THR A 109 17.52 13.33 -3.92
C THR A 109 16.54 13.26 -2.77
N LEU A 110 16.43 12.11 -2.06
CA LEU A 110 15.49 11.96 -0.97
C LEU A 110 15.80 12.96 0.14
N TRP A 111 14.82 13.82 0.44
CA TRP A 111 14.95 14.79 1.50
C TRP A 111 15.01 14.09 2.86
N ARG A 112 16.16 14.23 3.51
CA ARG A 112 16.27 13.88 4.92
C ARG A 112 15.77 15.09 5.68
N GLY A 113 14.58 14.96 6.28
CA GLY A 113 14.04 16.02 7.10
C GLY A 113 15.12 16.55 8.03
N SER A 114 15.46 17.82 7.88
CA SER A 114 16.26 18.49 8.90
C SER A 114 15.46 18.60 10.17
N PRO A 115 16.10 18.49 11.32
CA PRO A 115 15.45 18.61 12.62
C PRO A 115 14.78 19.98 12.79
#